data_1c34570ef809bed20213397f81d5f531
#
_entry.id   1c34570ef809bed20213397f81d5f531
#
_cell.length_a   1.000
_cell.length_b   1.000
_cell.length_c   1.000
_cell.angle_alpha   90.00
_cell.angle_beta   90.00
_cell.angle_gamma   90.00
#
_symmetry.space_group_name_H-M   'P 1'
#
loop_
_entity.id
_entity.type
_entity.pdbx_description
1 polymer ?
#
loop_
_entity_poly.entity_id
_entity_poly.type
_entity_poly.pdbx_seq_one_letter_code
_entity_poly.pdbx_strand_id
1 'polypeptide(L)'
;MSEAVSTALTIAHLNVRAAGTELLRDVSLHLPGGKITVLVGGSGAGKSVLLRLLAGILPRGQSPVYWEGDLRFGDAALESGSHGRTGIVFQQFALFDELTPTANVQFAIDHRADRSQPPRYSSSEWLELLGVPSAPPVAALSGGQKQRLAIARTLAADPDIILYDEPTSGLDAATGHRVAELIQETQRRFERTSLVVTHDYATLLPIADEVLLLDSHNTTIVSVPRDQWSEIPERLKAAAMHSASPASDRTTASTRSWWGVTGDATANAFGNFLGATGAALQAIARLPIDAFPIVPRLRWAGRFLWHFLGLIGGPTACIYLVVAGVIAGFTTTYFTLRFLPFRLYTQPLLIDELLAAIGFALYRILVPILATVLIAARCGAAVAADVGVKQYGGQIDALKTFGIRTPAYLLVPILGAFLIATPILEWLIGLAD
;
A
#
# COMPACT_ATOMS: atom_id res chain seq x y z
N MET A 1 -33.83 16.67 9.31
CA MET A 1 -32.82 15.76 9.87
C MET A 1 -33.23 14.36 9.46
N SER A 2 -32.64 13.81 8.42
CA SER A 2 -32.85 12.39 8.08
C SER A 2 -32.13 11.58 9.16
N GLU A 3 -32.84 10.73 9.88
CA GLU A 3 -32.25 9.74 10.77
C GLU A 3 -31.21 8.98 9.97
N ALA A 4 -29.96 9.10 10.37
CA ALA A 4 -28.89 8.28 9.78
C ALA A 4 -29.18 6.82 10.18
N VAL A 5 -29.84 6.08 9.31
CA VAL A 5 -30.04 4.64 9.49
C VAL A 5 -28.65 4.01 9.52
N SER A 6 -28.20 3.66 10.72
CA SER A 6 -26.90 3.03 10.89
C SER A 6 -26.92 1.65 10.23
N THR A 7 -26.03 1.45 9.28
CA THR A 7 -25.99 0.24 8.45
C THR A 7 -25.42 -0.94 9.25
N ALA A 8 -26.18 -2.01 9.42
CA ALA A 8 -25.66 -3.26 9.98
C ALA A 8 -24.86 -4.03 8.92
N LEU A 9 -23.88 -4.83 9.36
CA LEU A 9 -23.13 -5.74 8.51
C LEU A 9 -23.50 -7.18 8.88
N THR A 10 -23.98 -7.95 7.90
CA THR A 10 -24.26 -9.38 8.05
C THR A 10 -23.31 -10.18 7.18
N ILE A 11 -22.68 -11.17 7.78
CA ILE A 11 -21.81 -12.14 7.14
C ILE A 11 -22.47 -13.50 7.28
N ALA A 12 -22.61 -14.25 6.19
CA ALA A 12 -23.16 -15.60 6.20
C ALA A 12 -22.25 -16.57 5.45
N HIS A 13 -21.97 -17.70 6.09
CA HIS A 13 -21.20 -18.82 5.54
C HIS A 13 -19.83 -18.41 4.97
N LEU A 14 -19.11 -17.51 5.65
CA LEU A 14 -17.82 -17.01 5.20
C LEU A 14 -16.72 -18.06 5.39
N ASN A 15 -16.09 -18.45 4.28
CA ASN A 15 -14.89 -19.28 4.23
C ASN A 15 -13.74 -18.46 3.66
N VAL A 16 -12.59 -18.46 4.32
CA VAL A 16 -11.39 -17.71 3.88
C VAL A 16 -10.18 -18.60 3.92
N ARG A 17 -9.45 -18.68 2.79
CA ARG A 17 -8.16 -19.38 2.68
C ARG A 17 -7.09 -18.44 2.15
N ALA A 18 -5.92 -18.44 2.76
CA ALA A 18 -4.78 -17.68 2.33
C ALA A 18 -3.53 -18.55 2.28
N ALA A 19 -2.79 -18.51 1.16
CA ALA A 19 -1.56 -19.28 0.95
C ALA A 19 -1.71 -20.78 1.30
N GLY A 20 -2.85 -21.39 1.00
CA GLY A 20 -3.15 -22.80 1.28
C GLY A 20 -3.60 -23.10 2.71
N THR A 21 -3.59 -22.11 3.61
CA THR A 21 -4.07 -22.24 4.98
C THR A 21 -5.52 -21.74 5.10
N GLU A 22 -6.36 -22.49 5.77
CA GLU A 22 -7.73 -22.08 6.09
C GLU A 22 -7.70 -21.15 7.28
N LEU A 23 -8.19 -19.92 7.09
CA LEU A 23 -8.23 -18.89 8.14
C LEU A 23 -9.58 -18.83 8.83
N LEU A 24 -10.67 -18.96 8.05
CA LEU A 24 -12.04 -18.96 8.54
C LEU A 24 -12.82 -20.06 7.85
N ARG A 25 -13.70 -20.74 8.61
CA ARG A 25 -14.56 -21.81 8.13
C ARG A 25 -15.99 -21.57 8.59
N ASP A 26 -16.89 -21.45 7.62
CA ASP A 26 -18.34 -21.31 7.82
C ASP A 26 -18.73 -20.28 8.88
N VAL A 27 -18.08 -19.10 8.84
CA VAL A 27 -18.32 -18.04 9.81
C VAL A 27 -19.56 -17.26 9.42
N SER A 28 -20.53 -17.20 10.36
CA SER A 28 -21.71 -16.35 10.24
C SER A 28 -21.77 -15.42 11.44
N LEU A 29 -21.89 -14.11 11.17
CA LEU A 29 -21.97 -13.09 12.22
C LEU A 29 -22.76 -11.88 11.77
N HIS A 30 -23.28 -11.16 12.75
CA HIS A 30 -24.02 -9.93 12.55
C HIS A 30 -23.39 -8.82 13.39
N LEU A 31 -22.99 -7.72 12.74
CA LEU A 31 -22.52 -6.51 13.40
C LEU A 31 -23.67 -5.51 13.43
N PRO A 32 -24.15 -5.14 14.62
CA PRO A 32 -25.29 -4.23 14.73
C PRO A 32 -24.91 -2.83 14.27
N GLY A 33 -25.85 -2.16 13.61
CA GLY A 33 -25.67 -0.80 13.14
C GLY A 33 -25.43 0.18 14.28
N GLY A 34 -24.53 1.16 14.05
CA GLY A 34 -24.28 2.24 14.99
C GLY A 34 -23.57 1.83 16.28
N LYS A 35 -22.92 0.68 16.32
CA LYS A 35 -22.19 0.18 17.49
C LYS A 35 -20.71 -0.04 17.22
N ILE A 36 -19.93 -0.09 18.29
CA ILE A 36 -18.52 -0.46 18.28
C ILE A 36 -18.40 -1.94 18.63
N THR A 37 -18.06 -2.76 17.63
CA THR A 37 -17.71 -4.15 17.84
C THR A 37 -16.21 -4.31 17.86
N VAL A 38 -15.65 -4.94 18.91
CA VAL A 38 -14.22 -5.21 19.04
C VAL A 38 -13.95 -6.69 18.71
N LEU A 39 -13.12 -6.94 17.71
CA LEU A 39 -12.65 -8.28 17.36
C LEU A 39 -11.26 -8.51 17.92
N VAL A 40 -11.15 -9.41 18.86
CA VAL A 40 -9.88 -9.84 19.47
C VAL A 40 -9.44 -11.20 18.93
N GLY A 41 -8.14 -11.45 18.89
CA GLY A 41 -7.59 -12.72 18.42
C GLY A 41 -6.08 -12.72 18.39
N GLY A 42 -5.47 -13.90 18.32
CA GLY A 42 -4.02 -14.06 18.26
C GLY A 42 -3.37 -13.39 17.05
N SER A 43 -2.04 -13.17 17.13
CA SER A 43 -1.27 -12.69 15.98
C SER A 43 -1.32 -13.74 14.85
N GLY A 44 -1.46 -13.31 13.60
CA GLY A 44 -1.54 -14.21 12.46
C GLY A 44 -2.90 -14.93 12.26
N ALA A 45 -3.90 -14.70 13.12
CA ALA A 45 -5.21 -15.35 13.05
C ALA A 45 -6.08 -14.93 11.83
N GLY A 46 -5.60 -14.04 10.97
CA GLY A 46 -6.35 -13.61 9.78
C GLY A 46 -7.20 -12.36 9.96
N LYS A 47 -7.10 -11.65 11.10
CA LYS A 47 -7.88 -10.44 11.40
C LYS A 47 -7.78 -9.36 10.32
N SER A 48 -6.56 -8.98 9.91
CA SER A 48 -6.34 -7.98 8.86
C SER A 48 -6.79 -8.46 7.47
N VAL A 49 -6.80 -9.78 7.23
CA VAL A 49 -7.36 -10.36 6.00
C VAL A 49 -8.87 -10.16 5.98
N LEU A 50 -9.55 -10.42 7.10
CA LEU A 50 -10.98 -10.18 7.25
C LEU A 50 -11.31 -8.69 7.01
N LEU A 51 -10.56 -7.76 7.63
CA LEU A 51 -10.78 -6.32 7.42
C LEU A 51 -10.62 -5.91 5.96
N ARG A 52 -9.57 -6.38 5.28
CA ARG A 52 -9.34 -6.08 3.85
C ARG A 52 -10.43 -6.67 2.97
N LEU A 53 -10.96 -7.83 3.33
CA LEU A 53 -12.10 -8.46 2.66
C LEU A 53 -13.34 -7.58 2.82
N LEU A 54 -13.68 -7.17 4.05
CA LEU A 54 -14.82 -6.30 4.36
C LEU A 54 -14.69 -4.91 3.73
N ALA A 55 -13.46 -4.42 3.56
CA ALA A 55 -13.16 -3.18 2.85
C ALA A 55 -13.29 -3.30 1.31
N GLY A 56 -13.58 -4.49 0.79
CA GLY A 56 -13.67 -4.72 -0.66
C GLY A 56 -12.32 -4.67 -1.40
N ILE A 57 -11.20 -4.71 -0.65
CA ILE A 57 -9.83 -4.67 -1.22
C ILE A 57 -9.46 -6.01 -1.87
N LEU A 58 -9.98 -7.12 -1.32
CA LEU A 58 -9.69 -8.47 -1.76
C LEU A 58 -10.78 -8.96 -2.71
N PRO A 59 -10.49 -9.12 -4.01
CA PRO A 59 -11.45 -9.65 -4.96
C PRO A 59 -11.72 -11.14 -4.72
N ARG A 60 -12.93 -11.60 -5.07
CA ARG A 60 -13.29 -13.03 -4.97
C ARG A 60 -12.44 -13.88 -5.91
N GLY A 61 -12.02 -15.05 -5.44
CA GLY A 61 -11.39 -16.07 -6.28
C GLY A 61 -10.02 -15.74 -6.84
N GLN A 62 -9.28 -14.77 -6.29
CA GLN A 62 -7.94 -14.40 -6.75
C GLN A 62 -6.87 -14.78 -5.72
N SER A 63 -5.79 -15.44 -6.19
CA SER A 63 -4.60 -15.69 -5.38
C SER A 63 -3.98 -14.36 -4.88
N PRO A 64 -3.44 -14.29 -3.65
CA PRO A 64 -3.17 -15.39 -2.73
C PRO A 64 -4.30 -15.68 -1.73
N VAL A 65 -5.42 -14.95 -1.77
CA VAL A 65 -6.56 -15.12 -0.83
C VAL A 65 -7.80 -15.52 -1.59
N TYR A 66 -8.37 -16.66 -1.21
CA TYR A 66 -9.65 -17.16 -1.74
C TYR A 66 -10.69 -17.05 -0.64
N TRP A 67 -11.86 -16.52 -0.97
CA TRP A 67 -12.97 -16.44 -0.06
C TRP A 67 -14.32 -16.66 -0.74
N GLU A 68 -15.23 -17.25 0.01
CA GLU A 68 -16.61 -17.54 -0.38
C GLU A 68 -17.52 -17.20 0.80
N GLY A 69 -18.73 -16.77 0.52
CA GLY A 69 -19.73 -16.41 1.51
C GLY A 69 -20.56 -15.21 1.06
N ASP A 70 -21.58 -14.88 1.81
CA ASP A 70 -22.46 -13.75 1.56
C ASP A 70 -22.17 -12.63 2.56
N LEU A 71 -21.93 -11.44 2.04
CA LEU A 71 -21.70 -10.22 2.82
C LEU A 71 -22.78 -9.22 2.46
N ARG A 72 -23.46 -8.65 3.46
CA ARG A 72 -24.52 -7.67 3.26
C ARG A 72 -24.33 -6.44 4.15
N PHE A 73 -24.49 -5.26 3.57
CA PHE A 73 -24.58 -3.99 4.28
C PHE A 73 -26.05 -3.55 4.30
N GLY A 74 -26.74 -3.74 5.42
CA GLY A 74 -28.18 -3.67 5.46
C GLY A 74 -28.79 -4.67 4.47
N ASP A 75 -29.63 -4.18 3.56
CA ASP A 75 -30.27 -5.01 2.53
C ASP A 75 -29.41 -5.21 1.27
N ALA A 76 -28.31 -4.45 1.13
CA ALA A 76 -27.47 -4.51 -0.06
C ALA A 76 -26.36 -5.56 0.07
N ALA A 77 -26.26 -6.45 -0.92
CA ALA A 77 -25.13 -7.37 -1.00
C ALA A 77 -23.81 -6.61 -1.27
N LEU A 78 -22.74 -7.02 -0.61
CA LEU A 78 -21.40 -6.55 -0.93
C LEU A 78 -20.95 -7.25 -2.21
N GLU A 79 -21.25 -6.65 -3.35
CA GLU A 79 -20.63 -7.08 -4.60
C GLU A 79 -19.17 -6.61 -4.67
N SER A 80 -18.35 -7.36 -5.39
CA SER A 80 -16.98 -6.95 -5.70
C SER A 80 -17.03 -5.61 -6.44
N GLY A 81 -16.72 -4.50 -5.73
CA GLY A 81 -16.82 -3.14 -6.28
C GLY A 81 -17.71 -2.18 -5.48
N SER A 82 -18.32 -2.58 -4.36
CA SER A 82 -19.04 -1.68 -3.44
C SER A 82 -18.08 -0.74 -2.70
N HIS A 83 -17.17 -0.10 -3.46
CA HIS A 83 -16.17 0.81 -2.91
C HIS A 83 -16.83 2.05 -2.31
N GLY A 84 -16.27 2.54 -1.21
CA GLY A 84 -16.67 3.78 -0.57
C GLY A 84 -17.77 3.66 0.50
N ARG A 85 -18.43 2.50 0.65
CA ARG A 85 -19.35 2.24 1.78
C ARG A 85 -18.60 1.85 3.06
N THR A 86 -17.39 1.30 2.94
CA THR A 86 -16.51 0.97 4.05
C THR A 86 -15.27 1.84 4.02
N GLY A 87 -14.94 2.42 5.18
CA GLY A 87 -13.67 3.10 5.41
C GLY A 87 -12.77 2.23 6.26
N ILE A 88 -11.46 2.23 6.00
CA ILE A 88 -10.50 1.50 6.81
C ILE A 88 -9.40 2.43 7.33
N VAL A 89 -9.14 2.34 8.62
CA VAL A 89 -8.01 2.95 9.32
C VAL A 89 -6.96 1.85 9.49
N PHE A 90 -5.88 1.93 8.71
CA PHE A 90 -4.83 0.92 8.67
C PHE A 90 -3.86 1.07 9.84
N GLN A 91 -3.28 -0.03 10.28
CA GLN A 91 -2.24 -0.07 11.32
C GLN A 91 -1.04 0.83 11.00
N GLN A 92 -0.64 0.94 9.74
CA GLN A 92 0.43 1.82 9.27
C GLN A 92 -0.09 3.16 8.73
N PHE A 93 -1.27 3.58 9.16
CA PHE A 93 -1.95 4.85 8.82
C PHE A 93 -2.33 4.99 7.34
N ALA A 94 -1.58 4.41 6.41
CA ALA A 94 -1.75 4.48 4.96
C ALA A 94 -1.92 5.91 4.40
N LEU A 95 -1.26 6.89 5.02
CA LEU A 95 -1.29 8.30 4.63
C LEU A 95 -0.45 8.52 3.37
N PHE A 96 -0.87 9.45 2.53
CA PHE A 96 -0.11 9.85 1.35
C PHE A 96 0.95 10.86 1.76
N ASP A 97 2.22 10.43 1.79
CA ASP A 97 3.35 11.23 2.29
C ASP A 97 3.67 12.42 1.39
N GLU A 98 3.35 12.35 0.11
CA GLU A 98 3.46 13.42 -0.88
C GLU A 98 2.40 14.52 -0.72
N LEU A 99 1.39 14.28 0.12
CA LEU A 99 0.32 15.23 0.38
C LEU A 99 0.48 15.86 1.77
N THR A 100 0.03 17.11 1.91
CA THR A 100 -0.11 17.74 3.22
C THR A 100 -1.24 17.08 4.02
N PRO A 101 -1.32 17.27 5.36
CA PRO A 101 -2.46 16.79 6.16
C PRO A 101 -3.82 17.23 5.60
N THR A 102 -3.96 18.50 5.26
CA THR A 102 -5.17 19.03 4.63
C THR A 102 -5.48 18.37 3.30
N ALA A 103 -4.44 18.10 2.49
CA ALA A 103 -4.62 17.46 1.19
C ALA A 103 -4.97 15.97 1.31
N ASN A 104 -4.50 15.26 2.34
CA ASN A 104 -4.93 13.89 2.64
C ASN A 104 -6.44 13.82 2.91
N VAL A 105 -6.96 14.72 3.74
CA VAL A 105 -8.40 14.80 4.03
C VAL A 105 -9.18 15.26 2.81
N GLN A 106 -8.70 16.28 2.08
CA GLN A 106 -9.35 16.76 0.86
C GLN A 106 -9.41 15.68 -0.23
N PHE A 107 -8.39 14.82 -0.32
CA PHE A 107 -8.39 13.69 -1.22
C PHE A 107 -9.58 12.75 -0.94
N ALA A 108 -9.82 12.43 0.33
CA ALA A 108 -10.95 11.59 0.74
C ALA A 108 -12.30 12.26 0.42
N ILE A 109 -12.46 13.56 0.75
CA ILE A 109 -13.65 14.35 0.43
C ILE A 109 -13.92 14.28 -1.08
N ASP A 110 -12.88 14.45 -1.90
CA ASP A 110 -13.00 14.47 -3.34
C ASP A 110 -13.36 13.10 -3.94
N HIS A 111 -13.06 12.01 -3.24
CA HIS A 111 -13.30 10.63 -3.71
C HIS A 111 -14.39 9.89 -2.91
N ARG A 112 -15.29 10.64 -2.23
CA ARG A 112 -16.46 10.04 -1.58
C ARG A 112 -17.32 9.26 -2.59
N ALA A 113 -17.92 8.18 -2.11
CA ALA A 113 -18.85 7.38 -2.92
C ALA A 113 -20.08 8.19 -3.30
N ASP A 114 -20.71 8.84 -2.33
CA ASP A 114 -21.83 9.75 -2.58
C ASP A 114 -21.32 11.20 -2.68
N ARG A 115 -21.53 11.80 -3.84
CA ARG A 115 -21.17 13.19 -4.16
C ARG A 115 -22.41 14.07 -4.35
N SER A 116 -23.59 13.52 -4.20
CA SER A 116 -24.85 14.27 -4.36
C SER A 116 -25.05 15.29 -3.25
N GLN A 117 -24.50 14.99 -2.06
CA GLN A 117 -24.54 15.89 -0.90
C GLN A 117 -23.22 16.63 -0.72
N PRO A 118 -23.25 17.87 -0.18
CA PRO A 118 -22.03 18.57 0.19
C PRO A 118 -21.28 17.79 1.28
N PRO A 119 -19.95 17.98 1.41
CA PRO A 119 -19.19 17.36 2.50
C PRO A 119 -19.70 17.92 3.84
N ARG A 120 -19.77 17.04 4.84
CA ARG A 120 -20.24 17.40 6.21
C ARG A 120 -19.34 18.47 6.86
N TYR A 121 -18.04 18.41 6.60
CA TYR A 121 -17.03 19.36 7.03
C TYR A 121 -16.01 19.55 5.90
N SER A 122 -15.38 20.72 5.87
CA SER A 122 -14.19 20.98 5.03
C SER A 122 -12.98 20.21 5.55
N SER A 123 -11.93 20.12 4.75
CA SER A 123 -10.69 19.48 5.16
C SER A 123 -10.03 20.15 6.38
N SER A 124 -10.15 21.47 6.50
CA SER A 124 -9.61 22.23 7.64
C SER A 124 -10.40 21.98 8.92
N GLU A 125 -11.74 21.96 8.83
CA GLU A 125 -12.61 21.66 9.97
C GLU A 125 -12.43 20.24 10.49
N TRP A 126 -12.18 19.24 9.61
CA TRP A 126 -11.83 17.88 10.01
C TRP A 126 -10.53 17.83 10.81
N LEU A 127 -9.49 18.57 10.37
CA LEU A 127 -8.22 18.62 11.08
C LEU A 127 -8.35 19.29 12.44
N GLU A 128 -9.09 20.37 12.52
CA GLU A 128 -9.37 21.09 13.77
C GLU A 128 -10.15 20.21 14.75
N LEU A 129 -11.23 19.56 14.28
CA LEU A 129 -12.05 18.65 15.08
C LEU A 129 -11.23 17.53 15.74
N LEU A 130 -10.24 16.97 15.00
CA LEU A 130 -9.43 15.86 15.49
C LEU A 130 -8.06 16.31 16.03
N GLY A 131 -7.83 17.61 16.19
CA GLY A 131 -6.61 18.17 16.75
C GLY A 131 -5.35 17.78 15.95
N VAL A 132 -5.44 17.83 14.61
CA VAL A 132 -4.32 17.53 13.71
C VAL A 132 -3.75 18.81 13.14
N PRO A 133 -2.43 19.10 13.28
CA PRO A 133 -1.84 20.29 12.70
C PRO A 133 -1.84 20.23 11.17
N SER A 134 -2.15 21.35 10.51
CA SER A 134 -2.23 21.45 9.05
C SER A 134 -0.89 21.78 8.36
N ALA A 135 0.03 22.42 9.11
CA ALA A 135 1.23 23.02 8.55
C ALA A 135 2.39 22.04 8.29
N PRO A 136 2.74 21.07 9.21
CA PRO A 136 3.88 20.20 8.98
C PRO A 136 3.59 19.14 7.91
N PRO A 137 4.62 18.65 7.18
CA PRO A 137 4.45 17.51 6.29
C PRO A 137 4.05 16.25 7.10
N VAL A 138 3.36 15.31 6.46
CA VAL A 138 2.90 14.07 7.11
C VAL A 138 4.05 13.31 7.79
N ALA A 139 5.22 13.29 7.18
CA ALA A 139 6.41 12.63 7.74
C ALA A 139 6.82 13.18 9.12
N ALA A 140 6.60 14.47 9.38
CA ALA A 140 6.97 15.16 10.63
C ALA A 140 5.90 15.01 11.74
N LEU A 141 4.74 14.43 11.46
CA LEU A 141 3.71 14.19 12.44
C LEU A 141 4.12 13.07 13.42
N SER A 142 3.74 13.23 14.69
CA SER A 142 3.87 12.13 15.67
C SER A 142 2.94 10.97 15.32
N GLY A 143 3.20 9.76 15.88
CA GLY A 143 2.36 8.58 15.66
C GLY A 143 0.88 8.84 15.97
N GLY A 144 0.58 9.46 17.11
CA GLY A 144 -0.79 9.81 17.47
C GLY A 144 -1.42 10.87 16.54
N GLN A 145 -0.63 11.82 16.01
CA GLN A 145 -1.12 12.77 15.02
C GLN A 145 -1.41 12.10 13.68
N LYS A 146 -0.54 11.16 13.25
CA LYS A 146 -0.77 10.34 12.06
C LYS A 146 -2.04 9.49 12.19
N GLN A 147 -2.25 8.90 13.37
CA GLN A 147 -3.45 8.13 13.65
C GLN A 147 -4.72 9.00 13.54
N ARG A 148 -4.72 10.17 14.19
CA ARG A 148 -5.84 11.12 14.10
C ARG A 148 -6.07 11.59 12.67
N LEU A 149 -5.02 11.83 11.90
CA LEU A 149 -5.13 12.18 10.48
C LEU A 149 -5.73 11.03 9.64
N ALA A 150 -5.33 9.78 9.91
CA ALA A 150 -5.90 8.62 9.24
C ALA A 150 -7.40 8.46 9.54
N ILE A 151 -7.82 8.69 10.81
CA ILE A 151 -9.22 8.70 11.21
C ILE A 151 -9.95 9.87 10.51
N ALA A 152 -9.39 11.09 10.50
CA ALA A 152 -9.95 12.26 9.83
C ALA A 152 -10.22 11.98 8.35
N ARG A 153 -9.22 11.44 7.66
CA ARG A 153 -9.32 11.08 6.25
C ARG A 153 -10.40 10.03 6.00
N THR A 154 -10.48 9.01 6.86
CA THR A 154 -11.47 7.94 6.71
C THR A 154 -12.89 8.47 6.94
N LEU A 155 -13.10 9.26 7.99
CA LEU A 155 -14.40 9.89 8.27
C LEU A 155 -14.83 10.89 7.18
N ALA A 156 -13.87 11.62 6.61
CA ALA A 156 -14.12 12.58 5.54
C ALA A 156 -14.60 11.96 4.23
N ALA A 157 -14.35 10.65 4.04
CA ALA A 157 -14.92 9.87 2.94
C ALA A 157 -16.39 9.52 3.14
N ASP A 158 -16.93 9.78 4.34
CA ASP A 158 -18.32 9.52 4.75
C ASP A 158 -18.77 8.06 4.54
N PRO A 159 -18.02 7.07 5.07
CA PRO A 159 -18.38 5.67 4.92
C PRO A 159 -19.54 5.28 5.85
N ASP A 160 -20.29 4.24 5.49
CA ASP A 160 -21.35 3.65 6.34
C ASP A 160 -20.74 2.88 7.52
N ILE A 161 -19.63 2.18 7.26
CA ILE A 161 -18.92 1.33 8.22
C ILE A 161 -17.46 1.73 8.29
N ILE A 162 -16.90 1.78 9.51
CA ILE A 162 -15.50 2.09 9.74
C ILE A 162 -14.81 0.85 10.32
N LEU A 163 -13.74 0.45 9.65
CA LEU A 163 -12.90 -0.67 10.05
C LEU A 163 -11.58 -0.12 10.61
N TYR A 164 -11.21 -0.54 11.82
CA TYR A 164 -9.96 -0.12 12.45
C TYR A 164 -9.04 -1.34 12.59
N ASP A 165 -7.88 -1.30 11.94
CA ASP A 165 -6.85 -2.34 12.01
C ASP A 165 -5.78 -1.92 13.02
N GLU A 166 -5.87 -2.46 14.24
CA GLU A 166 -4.94 -2.21 15.35
C GLU A 166 -4.66 -0.71 15.63
N PRO A 167 -5.69 0.10 15.92
CA PRO A 167 -5.57 1.56 15.96
C PRO A 167 -4.68 2.10 17.09
N THR A 168 -4.37 1.30 18.11
CA THR A 168 -3.50 1.68 19.24
C THR A 168 -2.10 1.06 19.15
N SER A 169 -1.84 0.24 18.14
CA SER A 169 -0.56 -0.46 17.99
C SER A 169 0.60 0.51 17.79
N GLY A 170 1.69 0.30 18.52
CA GLY A 170 2.89 1.15 18.42
C GLY A 170 2.76 2.53 19.07
N LEU A 171 1.66 2.81 19.76
CA LEU A 171 1.46 4.03 20.55
C LEU A 171 1.77 3.76 22.02
N ASP A 172 2.19 4.81 22.73
CA ASP A 172 2.26 4.77 24.18
C ASP A 172 0.86 4.67 24.80
N ALA A 173 0.75 4.17 26.04
CA ALA A 173 -0.52 3.92 26.70
C ALA A 173 -1.43 5.17 26.76
N ALA A 174 -0.86 6.35 27.05
CA ALA A 174 -1.63 7.59 27.15
C ALA A 174 -2.20 8.01 25.78
N THR A 175 -1.40 7.86 24.71
CA THR A 175 -1.84 8.13 23.34
C THR A 175 -2.85 7.09 22.87
N GLY A 176 -2.67 5.81 23.23
CA GLY A 176 -3.62 4.73 22.95
C GLY A 176 -4.99 5.01 23.55
N HIS A 177 -5.06 5.39 24.82
CA HIS A 177 -6.33 5.79 25.48
C HIS A 177 -7.01 6.97 24.76
N ARG A 178 -6.24 7.99 24.38
CA ARG A 178 -6.80 9.13 23.61
C ARG A 178 -7.37 8.72 22.27
N VAL A 179 -6.76 7.74 21.60
CA VAL A 179 -7.29 7.18 20.34
C VAL A 179 -8.59 6.41 20.61
N ALA A 180 -8.66 5.61 21.69
CA ALA A 180 -9.88 4.93 22.07
C ALA A 180 -11.02 5.91 22.38
N GLU A 181 -10.75 6.94 23.19
CA GLU A 181 -11.71 8.03 23.45
C GLU A 181 -12.18 8.70 22.16
N LEU A 182 -11.27 8.97 21.22
CA LEU A 182 -11.60 9.56 19.93
C LEU A 182 -12.51 8.63 19.09
N ILE A 183 -12.25 7.34 19.06
CA ILE A 183 -13.11 6.36 18.39
C ILE A 183 -14.52 6.40 19.01
N GLN A 184 -14.63 6.42 20.33
CA GLN A 184 -15.90 6.49 21.03
C GLN A 184 -16.64 7.83 20.79
N GLU A 185 -15.93 8.95 20.81
CA GLU A 185 -16.50 10.27 20.55
C GLU A 185 -17.02 10.39 19.11
N THR A 186 -16.20 9.94 18.13
CA THR A 186 -16.60 9.94 16.73
C THR A 186 -17.79 9.00 16.49
N GLN A 187 -17.83 7.86 17.19
CA GLN A 187 -18.97 6.93 17.14
C GLN A 187 -20.26 7.61 17.64
N ARG A 188 -20.22 8.24 18.80
CA ARG A 188 -21.39 8.96 19.36
C ARG A 188 -21.86 10.11 18.49
N ARG A 189 -20.91 10.78 17.81
CA ARG A 189 -21.22 11.96 16.97
C ARG A 189 -21.77 11.60 15.60
N PHE A 190 -21.30 10.50 15.01
CA PHE A 190 -21.61 10.12 13.63
C PHE A 190 -22.48 8.87 13.51
N GLU A 191 -22.67 8.13 14.60
CA GLU A 191 -23.50 6.92 14.70
C GLU A 191 -23.16 5.86 13.62
N ARG A 192 -21.86 5.77 13.23
CA ARG A 192 -21.39 4.82 12.23
C ARG A 192 -21.12 3.46 12.86
N THR A 193 -21.36 2.39 12.11
CA THR A 193 -20.98 1.05 12.53
C THR A 193 -19.45 0.93 12.52
N SER A 194 -18.85 0.48 13.62
CA SER A 194 -17.40 0.39 13.78
C SER A 194 -16.98 -1.04 14.15
N LEU A 195 -16.03 -1.59 13.40
CA LEU A 195 -15.35 -2.84 13.73
C LEU A 195 -13.89 -2.54 14.05
N VAL A 196 -13.47 -2.77 15.30
CA VAL A 196 -12.11 -2.54 15.76
C VAL A 196 -11.42 -3.88 15.95
N VAL A 197 -10.39 -4.13 15.16
CA VAL A 197 -9.54 -5.31 15.31
C VAL A 197 -8.34 -4.95 16.16
N THR A 198 -8.07 -5.72 17.22
CA THR A 198 -6.99 -5.42 18.12
C THR A 198 -6.46 -6.65 18.85
N HIS A 199 -5.21 -6.55 19.33
CA HIS A 199 -4.66 -7.38 20.37
C HIS A 199 -4.51 -6.60 21.72
N ASP A 200 -4.74 -5.28 21.69
CA ASP A 200 -4.76 -4.39 22.88
C ASP A 200 -6.20 -4.32 23.44
N TYR A 201 -6.60 -5.39 24.10
CA TYR A 201 -7.91 -5.47 24.71
C TYR A 201 -8.05 -4.55 25.94
N ALA A 202 -6.97 -4.26 26.66
CA ALA A 202 -7.02 -3.42 27.85
C ALA A 202 -7.51 -1.99 27.54
N THR A 203 -7.04 -1.41 26.43
CA THR A 203 -7.40 -0.05 25.99
C THR A 203 -8.74 0.02 25.27
N LEU A 204 -9.11 -1.02 24.52
CA LEU A 204 -10.24 -0.96 23.59
C LEU A 204 -11.52 -1.66 24.05
N LEU A 205 -11.45 -2.65 25.00
CA LEU A 205 -12.66 -3.24 25.58
C LEU A 205 -13.56 -2.23 26.29
N PRO A 206 -13.06 -1.23 27.01
CA PRO A 206 -13.93 -0.27 27.71
C PRO A 206 -14.87 0.53 26.79
N ILE A 207 -14.51 0.71 25.52
CA ILE A 207 -15.33 1.43 24.55
C ILE A 207 -16.24 0.51 23.70
N ALA A 208 -16.11 -0.80 23.86
CA ALA A 208 -16.87 -1.78 23.07
C ALA A 208 -18.32 -1.91 23.51
N ASP A 209 -19.23 -2.03 22.55
CA ASP A 209 -20.60 -2.47 22.76
C ASP A 209 -20.70 -3.99 22.68
N GLU A 210 -19.95 -4.60 21.77
CA GLU A 210 -19.87 -6.04 21.54
C GLU A 210 -18.41 -6.50 21.37
N VAL A 211 -18.13 -7.73 21.77
CA VAL A 211 -16.82 -8.34 21.60
C VAL A 211 -16.93 -9.68 20.89
N LEU A 212 -16.10 -9.83 19.89
CA LEU A 212 -15.92 -11.05 19.12
C LEU A 212 -14.52 -11.62 19.37
N LEU A 213 -14.42 -12.92 19.53
CA LEU A 213 -13.16 -13.64 19.64
C LEU A 213 -12.92 -14.48 18.39
N LEU A 214 -11.81 -14.22 17.70
CA LEU A 214 -11.35 -15.03 16.59
C LEU A 214 -10.51 -16.19 17.14
N ASP A 215 -11.07 -17.38 17.05
CA ASP A 215 -10.40 -18.63 17.45
C ASP A 215 -9.68 -19.21 16.24
N SER A 216 -8.36 -19.06 16.23
CA SER A 216 -7.51 -19.57 15.13
C SER A 216 -7.40 -21.10 15.12
N HIS A 217 -7.71 -21.79 16.23
CA HIS A 217 -7.69 -23.26 16.28
C HIS A 217 -8.91 -23.85 15.58
N ASN A 218 -10.09 -23.30 15.87
CA ASN A 218 -11.34 -23.73 15.29
C ASN A 218 -11.68 -22.97 13.99
N THR A 219 -10.85 -22.02 13.57
CA THR A 219 -11.04 -21.17 12.38
C THR A 219 -12.41 -20.46 12.35
N THR A 220 -12.90 -20.07 13.52
CA THR A 220 -14.23 -19.47 13.68
C THR A 220 -14.18 -18.16 14.49
N ILE A 221 -15.29 -17.41 14.45
CA ILE A 221 -15.47 -16.19 15.24
C ILE A 221 -16.65 -16.43 16.18
N VAL A 222 -16.46 -16.18 17.47
CA VAL A 222 -17.46 -16.40 18.52
C VAL A 222 -17.74 -15.08 19.23
N SER A 223 -19.01 -14.77 19.45
CA SER A 223 -19.41 -13.63 20.30
C SER A 223 -19.15 -13.96 21.78
N VAL A 224 -18.55 -13.02 22.48
CA VAL A 224 -18.22 -13.16 23.92
C VAL A 224 -19.20 -12.32 24.73
N PRO A 225 -20.04 -12.96 25.59
CA PRO A 225 -20.94 -12.25 26.48
C PRO A 225 -20.18 -11.31 27.43
N ARG A 226 -20.83 -10.20 27.83
CA ARG A 226 -20.18 -9.11 28.58
C ARG A 226 -19.64 -9.57 29.95
N ASP A 227 -20.27 -10.52 30.58
CA ASP A 227 -19.85 -11.14 31.85
C ASP A 227 -18.55 -11.94 31.71
N GLN A 228 -18.17 -12.38 30.51
CA GLN A 228 -16.96 -13.15 30.23
C GLN A 228 -15.80 -12.32 29.66
N TRP A 229 -15.94 -11.01 29.51
CA TRP A 229 -14.87 -10.15 28.97
C TRP A 229 -13.60 -10.17 29.81
N SER A 230 -13.72 -10.35 31.12
CA SER A 230 -12.58 -10.50 32.03
C SER A 230 -11.72 -11.74 31.75
N GLU A 231 -12.28 -12.77 31.12
CA GLU A 231 -11.59 -14.01 30.78
C GLU A 231 -10.86 -13.97 29.43
N ILE A 232 -11.11 -12.95 28.62
CA ILE A 232 -10.50 -12.82 27.27
C ILE A 232 -8.99 -12.93 27.30
N PRO A 233 -8.24 -12.26 28.23
CA PRO A 233 -6.79 -12.39 28.33
C PRO A 233 -6.31 -13.82 28.53
N GLU A 234 -7.01 -14.60 29.35
CA GLU A 234 -6.65 -15.99 29.63
C GLU A 234 -6.96 -16.89 28.43
N ARG A 235 -8.10 -16.69 27.79
CA ARG A 235 -8.48 -17.44 26.57
C ARG A 235 -7.47 -17.17 25.43
N LEU A 236 -7.02 -15.94 25.26
CA LEU A 236 -5.99 -15.58 24.26
C LEU A 236 -4.63 -16.21 24.60
N LYS A 237 -4.22 -16.22 25.87
CA LYS A 237 -2.99 -16.88 26.30
C LYS A 237 -3.05 -18.39 26.08
N ALA A 238 -4.15 -19.02 26.43
CA ALA A 238 -4.37 -20.45 26.18
C ALA A 238 -4.29 -20.78 24.69
N ALA A 239 -4.94 -19.99 23.82
CA ALA A 239 -4.86 -20.14 22.36
C ALA A 239 -3.44 -19.97 21.83
N ALA A 240 -2.67 -19.00 22.36
CA ALA A 240 -1.28 -18.76 21.99
C ALA A 240 -0.35 -19.89 22.41
N MET A 241 -0.57 -20.49 23.60
CA MET A 241 0.22 -21.63 24.07
C MET A 241 -0.01 -22.89 23.24
N HIS A 242 -1.23 -23.12 22.77
CA HIS A 242 -1.54 -24.24 21.88
C HIS A 242 -0.98 -24.05 20.46
N SER A 243 -0.88 -22.82 19.98
CA SER A 243 -0.23 -22.49 18.70
C SER A 243 1.30 -22.50 18.76
N ALA A 244 1.87 -22.31 19.95
CA ALA A 244 3.32 -22.35 20.20
C ALA A 244 3.85 -23.76 20.53
N SER A 245 2.97 -24.76 20.63
CA SER A 245 3.42 -26.15 20.69
C SER A 245 4.11 -26.46 19.36
N PRO A 246 5.41 -26.83 19.35
CA PRO A 246 6.11 -27.09 18.10
C PRO A 246 5.35 -28.17 17.36
N ALA A 247 5.19 -28.00 16.08
CA ALA A 247 4.76 -29.03 15.14
C ALA A 247 5.85 -30.16 15.10
N SER A 248 6.05 -30.81 16.27
CA SER A 248 6.83 -32.00 16.47
C SER A 248 5.88 -33.17 16.43
N ASP A 249 5.35 -33.50 15.28
CA ASP A 249 4.96 -34.88 14.96
C ASP A 249 4.30 -34.99 13.56
N ARG A 250 4.86 -34.30 12.58
CA ARG A 250 4.68 -34.72 11.20
C ARG A 250 6.00 -34.80 10.42
N THR A 251 7.07 -35.00 11.10
CA THR A 251 8.25 -35.66 10.54
C THR A 251 8.15 -37.14 10.90
N THR A 252 7.28 -37.87 10.18
CA THR A 252 7.72 -39.20 9.81
C THR A 252 9.08 -38.97 9.16
N ALA A 253 10.11 -39.36 9.89
CA ALA A 253 11.46 -39.48 9.38
C ALA A 253 11.45 -40.49 8.24
N SER A 254 10.93 -40.10 7.08
CA SER A 254 11.41 -40.65 5.84
C SER A 254 12.81 -40.10 5.69
N THR A 255 13.79 -40.97 5.68
CA THR A 255 15.15 -40.74 5.21
C THR A 255 15.08 -40.15 3.79
N ARG A 256 14.69 -38.86 3.68
CA ARG A 256 14.81 -38.11 2.44
C ARG A 256 16.32 -37.91 2.21
N SER A 257 16.85 -38.62 1.26
CA SER A 257 18.20 -38.41 0.73
C SER A 257 18.40 -36.91 0.48
N TRP A 258 19.55 -36.35 0.89
CA TRP A 258 19.91 -34.94 0.68
C TRP A 258 19.75 -34.47 -0.78
N TRP A 259 19.79 -35.39 -1.75
CA TRP A 259 19.46 -35.13 -3.15
C TRP A 259 17.97 -34.76 -3.38
N GLY A 260 17.05 -35.27 -2.57
CA GLY A 260 15.62 -34.90 -2.67
C GLY A 260 15.34 -33.48 -2.18
N VAL A 261 16.04 -33.04 -1.13
CA VAL A 261 15.86 -31.68 -0.56
C VAL A 261 16.38 -30.61 -1.53
N THR A 262 17.47 -30.86 -2.24
CA THR A 262 17.98 -29.93 -3.26
C THR A 262 17.10 -29.90 -4.51
N GLY A 263 16.51 -31.04 -4.89
CA GLY A 263 15.59 -31.13 -6.03
C GLY A 263 14.27 -30.34 -5.77
N ASP A 264 13.69 -30.51 -4.59
CA ASP A 264 12.46 -29.77 -4.21
C ASP A 264 12.71 -28.24 -4.08
N ALA A 265 13.87 -27.85 -3.54
CA ALA A 265 14.25 -26.44 -3.43
C ALA A 265 14.47 -25.79 -4.81
N THR A 266 15.12 -26.49 -5.73
CA THR A 266 15.33 -25.98 -7.11
C THR A 266 14.05 -25.98 -7.92
N ALA A 267 13.19 -26.97 -7.78
CA ALA A 267 11.87 -27.00 -8.42
C ALA A 267 10.95 -25.87 -7.92
N ASN A 268 10.95 -25.60 -6.62
CA ASN A 268 10.20 -24.50 -6.03
C ASN A 268 10.78 -23.13 -6.45
N ALA A 269 12.12 -22.99 -6.49
CA ALA A 269 12.76 -21.76 -6.98
C ALA A 269 12.44 -21.52 -8.47
N PHE A 270 12.46 -22.56 -9.29
CA PHE A 270 12.09 -22.47 -10.70
C PHE A 270 10.60 -22.19 -10.90
N GLY A 271 9.72 -22.81 -10.11
CA GLY A 271 8.30 -22.52 -10.10
C GLY A 271 8.00 -21.07 -9.72
N ASN A 272 8.68 -20.54 -8.68
CA ASN A 272 8.56 -19.15 -8.27
C ASN A 272 9.09 -18.18 -9.35
N PHE A 273 10.20 -18.54 -10.01
CA PHE A 273 10.73 -17.75 -11.12
C PHE A 273 9.77 -17.72 -12.32
N LEU A 274 9.20 -18.86 -12.71
CA LEU A 274 8.20 -18.94 -13.77
C LEU A 274 6.93 -18.16 -13.40
N GLY A 275 6.49 -18.26 -12.14
CA GLY A 275 5.36 -17.48 -11.63
C GLY A 275 5.62 -15.97 -11.69
N ALA A 276 6.80 -15.53 -11.27
CA ALA A 276 7.20 -14.13 -11.31
C ALA A 276 7.32 -13.61 -12.75
N THR A 277 7.92 -14.38 -13.66
CA THR A 277 8.01 -14.03 -15.09
C THR A 277 6.65 -14.01 -15.75
N GLY A 278 5.75 -14.95 -15.45
CA GLY A 278 4.38 -14.96 -15.93
C GLY A 278 3.59 -13.74 -15.45
N ALA A 279 3.72 -13.37 -14.18
CA ALA A 279 3.12 -12.15 -13.63
C ALA A 279 3.67 -10.87 -14.29
N ALA A 280 4.98 -10.80 -14.54
CA ALA A 280 5.61 -9.68 -15.24
C ALA A 280 5.10 -9.57 -16.69
N LEU A 281 5.01 -10.68 -17.42
CA LEU A 281 4.47 -10.70 -18.78
C LEU A 281 2.98 -10.28 -18.81
N GLN A 282 2.18 -10.73 -17.86
CA GLN A 282 0.78 -10.28 -17.72
C GLN A 282 0.69 -8.78 -17.42
N ALA A 283 1.56 -8.25 -16.55
CA ALA A 283 1.62 -6.83 -16.25
C ALA A 283 2.00 -6.01 -17.50
N ILE A 284 2.99 -6.47 -18.28
CA ILE A 284 3.39 -5.84 -19.55
C ILE A 284 2.24 -5.89 -20.56
N ALA A 285 1.55 -7.03 -20.70
CA ALA A 285 0.42 -7.16 -21.60
C ALA A 285 -0.77 -6.26 -21.24
N ARG A 286 -0.97 -6.00 -19.93
CA ARG A 286 -2.00 -5.08 -19.43
C ARG A 286 -1.56 -3.62 -19.46
N LEU A 287 -0.27 -3.33 -19.61
CA LEU A 287 0.29 -1.98 -19.58
C LEU A 287 -0.47 -1.00 -20.52
N PRO A 288 -0.83 -1.33 -21.76
CA PRO A 288 -1.56 -0.40 -22.63
C PRO A 288 -2.96 -0.02 -22.09
N ILE A 289 -3.62 -0.97 -21.39
CA ILE A 289 -4.94 -0.75 -20.79
C ILE A 289 -4.80 0.04 -19.48
N ASP A 290 -3.80 -0.29 -18.69
CA ASP A 290 -3.56 0.35 -17.39
C ASP A 290 -2.91 1.72 -17.51
N ALA A 291 -2.13 1.96 -18.57
CA ALA A 291 -1.55 3.26 -18.91
C ALA A 291 -2.54 4.21 -19.56
N PHE A 292 -3.71 3.72 -19.99
CA PHE A 292 -4.73 4.61 -20.53
C PHE A 292 -5.17 5.60 -19.45
N PRO A 293 -5.09 6.93 -19.71
CA PRO A 293 -5.19 7.96 -18.67
C PRO A 293 -6.65 8.20 -18.24
N ILE A 294 -7.33 7.15 -17.75
CA ILE A 294 -8.61 7.30 -17.05
C ILE A 294 -8.32 7.77 -15.65
N VAL A 295 -8.04 9.05 -15.50
CA VAL A 295 -7.74 9.67 -14.23
C VAL A 295 -9.02 10.28 -13.67
N PRO A 296 -9.47 9.89 -12.46
CA PRO A 296 -10.72 10.41 -11.88
C PRO A 296 -10.70 11.93 -11.68
N ARG A 297 -9.54 12.51 -11.33
CA ARG A 297 -9.34 13.95 -11.15
C ARG A 297 -7.94 14.39 -11.53
N LEU A 298 -7.83 15.24 -12.55
CA LEU A 298 -6.55 15.78 -13.05
C LEU A 298 -5.72 16.51 -11.99
N ARG A 299 -6.37 17.21 -11.05
CA ARG A 299 -5.69 17.90 -9.95
C ARG A 299 -4.81 16.96 -9.13
N TRP A 300 -5.31 15.77 -8.80
CA TRP A 300 -4.58 14.79 -8.01
C TRP A 300 -3.51 14.09 -8.84
N ALA A 301 -3.83 13.72 -10.08
CA ALA A 301 -2.83 13.17 -10.99
C ALA A 301 -1.64 14.12 -11.20
N GLY A 302 -1.90 15.42 -11.33
CA GLY A 302 -0.85 16.42 -11.43
C GLY A 302 0.05 16.49 -10.20
N ARG A 303 -0.51 16.33 -8.98
CA ARG A 303 0.29 16.28 -7.74
C ARG A 303 1.16 15.03 -7.65
N PHE A 304 0.61 13.87 -7.98
CA PHE A 304 1.41 12.63 -8.04
C PHE A 304 2.46 12.70 -9.16
N LEU A 305 2.12 13.25 -10.32
CA LEU A 305 3.09 13.48 -11.40
C LEU A 305 4.25 14.38 -10.93
N TRP A 306 3.93 15.47 -10.22
CA TRP A 306 4.96 16.38 -9.68
C TRP A 306 5.87 15.69 -8.67
N HIS A 307 5.32 14.84 -7.81
CA HIS A 307 6.11 14.02 -6.89
C HIS A 307 7.10 13.13 -7.64
N PHE A 308 6.62 12.37 -8.65
CA PHE A 308 7.49 11.48 -9.43
C PHE A 308 8.48 12.24 -10.31
N LEU A 309 8.11 13.42 -10.84
CA LEU A 309 9.06 14.30 -11.52
C LEU A 309 10.18 14.76 -10.59
N GLY A 310 9.87 15.11 -9.34
CA GLY A 310 10.87 15.43 -8.33
C GLY A 310 11.77 14.25 -7.96
N LEU A 311 11.23 13.02 -7.97
CA LEU A 311 11.98 11.80 -7.68
C LEU A 311 12.93 11.41 -8.82
N ILE A 312 12.48 11.53 -10.08
CA ILE A 312 13.21 11.14 -11.29
C ILE A 312 14.17 12.23 -11.74
N GLY A 313 13.69 13.49 -11.82
CA GLY A 313 14.43 14.67 -12.31
C GLY A 313 14.94 15.61 -11.21
N GLY A 314 14.90 15.18 -9.94
CA GLY A 314 15.34 16.02 -8.82
C GLY A 314 16.85 16.30 -8.80
N PRO A 315 17.32 17.27 -7.99
CA PRO A 315 18.72 17.69 -7.96
C PRO A 315 19.70 16.54 -7.72
N THR A 316 19.35 15.57 -6.88
CA THR A 316 20.19 14.41 -6.60
C THR A 316 20.36 13.49 -7.81
N ALA A 317 19.32 13.34 -8.63
CA ALA A 317 19.38 12.56 -9.86
C ALA A 317 20.21 13.30 -10.91
N CYS A 318 19.99 14.62 -11.09
CA CYS A 318 20.77 15.44 -12.01
C CYS A 318 22.28 15.42 -11.66
N ILE A 319 22.64 15.64 -10.39
CA ILE A 319 24.04 15.60 -9.95
C ILE A 319 24.67 14.24 -10.23
N TYR A 320 23.97 13.14 -9.89
CA TYR A 320 24.46 11.80 -10.15
C TYR A 320 24.71 11.55 -11.64
N LEU A 321 23.78 11.94 -12.49
CA LEU A 321 23.88 11.73 -13.93
C LEU A 321 24.96 12.60 -14.58
N VAL A 322 25.10 13.85 -14.17
CA VAL A 322 26.17 14.74 -14.64
C VAL A 322 27.55 14.17 -14.26
N VAL A 323 27.74 13.77 -13.00
CA VAL A 323 29.01 13.18 -12.56
C VAL A 323 29.31 11.87 -13.32
N ALA A 324 28.30 11.04 -13.53
CA ALA A 324 28.46 9.80 -14.29
C ALA A 324 28.79 10.08 -15.77
N GLY A 325 28.16 11.10 -16.38
CA GLY A 325 28.46 11.58 -17.74
C GLY A 325 29.89 12.03 -17.86
N VAL A 326 30.34 12.97 -16.99
CA VAL A 326 31.73 13.46 -16.98
C VAL A 326 32.73 12.31 -16.86
N ILE A 327 32.50 11.33 -15.98
CA ILE A 327 33.40 10.17 -15.82
C ILE A 327 33.40 9.32 -17.09
N ALA A 328 32.23 9.07 -17.66
CA ALA A 328 32.11 8.25 -18.89
C ALA A 328 32.76 8.93 -20.08
N GLY A 329 32.48 10.22 -20.30
CA GLY A 329 33.09 11.03 -21.37
C GLY A 329 34.59 11.12 -21.25
N PHE A 330 35.10 11.50 -20.06
CA PHE A 330 36.55 11.53 -19.80
C PHE A 330 37.23 10.19 -20.05
N THR A 331 36.64 9.10 -19.51
CA THR A 331 37.21 7.77 -19.64
C THR A 331 37.26 7.36 -21.12
N THR A 332 36.16 7.54 -21.84
CA THR A 332 36.06 7.15 -23.24
C THR A 332 37.04 7.97 -24.11
N THR A 333 37.08 9.27 -23.92
CA THR A 333 37.99 10.15 -24.66
C THR A 333 39.46 9.82 -24.36
N TYR A 334 39.79 9.62 -23.06
CA TYR A 334 41.15 9.25 -22.64
C TYR A 334 41.61 7.94 -23.28
N PHE A 335 40.81 6.88 -23.20
CA PHE A 335 41.14 5.58 -23.76
C PHE A 335 41.19 5.60 -25.28
N THR A 336 40.28 6.33 -25.93
CA THR A 336 40.30 6.51 -27.39
C THR A 336 41.61 7.19 -27.86
N LEU A 337 42.00 8.29 -27.22
CA LEU A 337 43.24 8.99 -27.57
C LEU A 337 44.51 8.21 -27.17
N ARG A 338 44.46 7.38 -26.13
CA ARG A 338 45.61 6.61 -25.64
C ARG A 338 45.92 5.38 -26.47
N PHE A 339 44.87 4.67 -26.92
CA PHE A 339 45.00 3.34 -27.54
C PHE A 339 44.79 3.33 -29.05
N LEU A 340 44.26 4.39 -29.64
CA LEU A 340 44.25 4.50 -31.09
C LEU A 340 45.67 4.76 -31.62
N PRO A 341 46.14 4.03 -32.65
CA PRO A 341 47.52 4.14 -33.16
C PRO A 341 47.71 5.38 -34.06
N PHE A 342 47.40 6.59 -33.52
CA PHE A 342 47.52 7.86 -34.24
C PHE A 342 48.95 8.22 -34.67
N ARG A 343 49.94 7.59 -34.12
CA ARG A 343 51.35 7.88 -34.47
C ARG A 343 51.76 7.44 -35.89
N LEU A 344 50.91 6.64 -36.56
CA LEU A 344 51.20 6.09 -37.89
C LEU A 344 50.52 6.85 -39.05
N TYR A 345 49.57 7.77 -38.77
CA TYR A 345 48.75 8.41 -39.80
C TYR A 345 48.70 9.94 -39.61
N THR A 346 49.84 10.59 -39.39
CA THR A 346 49.98 12.04 -39.22
C THR A 346 49.94 12.79 -40.55
N GLN A 347 48.79 12.84 -41.19
CA GLN A 347 48.42 13.96 -42.04
C GLN A 347 47.38 14.81 -41.28
N PRO A 348 47.57 16.17 -41.15
CA PRO A 348 46.70 17.01 -40.35
C PRO A 348 45.21 16.93 -40.69
N LEU A 349 44.87 16.78 -41.94
CA LEU A 349 43.50 16.65 -42.43
C LEU A 349 42.77 15.40 -41.92
N LEU A 350 43.47 14.29 -41.72
CA LEU A 350 42.89 13.03 -41.21
C LEU A 350 42.56 13.08 -39.72
N ILE A 351 43.24 13.93 -38.94
CA ILE A 351 43.02 14.08 -37.51
C ILE A 351 41.69 14.77 -37.23
N ASP A 352 41.36 15.81 -37.97
CA ASP A 352 40.09 16.54 -37.82
C ASP A 352 38.89 15.70 -38.20
N GLU A 353 38.96 14.96 -39.30
CA GLU A 353 37.88 14.03 -39.72
C GLU A 353 37.70 12.87 -38.73
N LEU A 354 38.78 12.37 -38.16
CA LEU A 354 38.76 11.29 -37.18
C LEU A 354 38.21 11.76 -35.84
N LEU A 355 38.59 12.96 -35.38
CA LEU A 355 38.00 13.57 -34.17
C LEU A 355 36.50 13.84 -34.37
N ALA A 356 36.12 14.32 -35.53
CA ALA A 356 34.70 14.50 -35.88
C ALA A 356 33.92 13.17 -35.89
N ALA A 357 34.52 12.11 -36.45
CA ALA A 357 33.89 10.77 -36.45
C ALA A 357 33.78 10.17 -35.05
N ILE A 358 34.81 10.35 -34.21
CA ILE A 358 34.79 9.89 -32.80
C ILE A 358 33.73 10.66 -32.02
N GLY A 359 33.73 12.02 -32.16
CA GLY A 359 32.73 12.86 -31.53
C GLY A 359 31.32 12.49 -31.93
N PHE A 360 31.09 12.19 -33.21
CA PHE A 360 29.81 11.72 -33.71
C PHE A 360 29.41 10.38 -33.09
N ALA A 361 30.32 9.41 -33.06
CA ALA A 361 30.03 8.08 -32.49
C ALA A 361 29.75 8.15 -30.98
N LEU A 362 30.52 8.95 -30.24
CA LEU A 362 30.30 9.20 -28.82
C LEU A 362 28.94 9.84 -28.60
N TYR A 363 28.69 11.00 -29.22
CA TYR A 363 27.50 11.80 -28.96
C TYR A 363 26.19 11.13 -29.46
N ARG A 364 26.23 10.51 -30.64
CA ARG A 364 25.03 9.92 -31.27
C ARG A 364 24.72 8.51 -30.85
N ILE A 365 25.70 7.74 -30.38
CA ILE A 365 25.51 6.31 -30.11
C ILE A 365 25.78 5.99 -28.65
N LEU A 366 26.96 6.34 -28.15
CA LEU A 366 27.39 5.90 -26.82
C LEU A 366 26.67 6.63 -25.70
N VAL A 367 26.56 7.96 -25.79
CA VAL A 367 25.92 8.80 -24.76
C VAL A 367 24.45 8.42 -24.55
N PRO A 368 23.60 8.31 -25.58
CA PRO A 368 22.19 7.90 -25.37
C PRO A 368 22.05 6.52 -24.75
N ILE A 369 22.91 5.54 -25.11
CA ILE A 369 22.88 4.21 -24.55
C ILE A 369 23.26 4.26 -23.06
N LEU A 370 24.38 4.91 -22.72
CA LEU A 370 24.82 5.04 -21.33
C LEU A 370 23.81 5.84 -20.50
N ALA A 371 23.30 6.94 -21.03
CA ALA A 371 22.27 7.75 -20.39
C ALA A 371 21.03 6.93 -20.07
N THR A 372 20.53 6.19 -21.04
CA THR A 372 19.35 5.33 -20.84
C THR A 372 19.60 4.27 -19.75
N VAL A 373 20.76 3.62 -19.76
CA VAL A 373 21.12 2.63 -18.73
C VAL A 373 21.24 3.27 -17.34
N LEU A 374 21.87 4.43 -17.23
CA LEU A 374 22.06 5.16 -15.96
C LEU A 374 20.72 5.66 -15.42
N ILE A 375 19.86 6.22 -16.28
CA ILE A 375 18.51 6.68 -15.92
C ILE A 375 17.67 5.49 -15.46
N ALA A 376 17.68 4.38 -16.21
CA ALA A 376 16.94 3.18 -15.84
C ALA A 376 17.41 2.62 -14.49
N ALA A 377 18.71 2.54 -14.27
CA ALA A 377 19.27 2.01 -13.02
C ALA A 377 18.96 2.94 -11.83
N ARG A 378 19.22 4.25 -11.95
CA ARG A 378 19.06 5.19 -10.83
C ARG A 378 17.60 5.56 -10.58
N CYS A 379 16.90 5.99 -11.62
CA CYS A 379 15.53 6.49 -11.48
C CYS A 379 14.54 5.34 -11.33
N GLY A 380 14.76 4.23 -12.06
CA GLY A 380 13.95 3.02 -11.92
C GLY A 380 14.04 2.43 -10.51
N ALA A 381 15.24 2.34 -9.92
CA ALA A 381 15.42 1.87 -8.56
C ALA A 381 14.73 2.80 -7.52
N ALA A 382 14.83 4.14 -7.71
CA ALA A 382 14.20 5.09 -6.82
C ALA A 382 12.66 4.99 -6.86
N VAL A 383 12.08 4.87 -8.05
CA VAL A 383 10.63 4.69 -8.22
C VAL A 383 10.18 3.34 -7.64
N ALA A 384 10.93 2.26 -7.89
CA ALA A 384 10.60 0.94 -7.34
C ALA A 384 10.63 0.94 -5.81
N ALA A 385 11.61 1.62 -5.20
CA ALA A 385 11.69 1.79 -3.74
C ALA A 385 10.49 2.59 -3.20
N ASP A 386 10.13 3.72 -3.83
CA ASP A 386 8.98 4.55 -3.42
C ASP A 386 7.66 3.76 -3.51
N VAL A 387 7.43 3.04 -4.62
CA VAL A 387 6.25 2.18 -4.77
C VAL A 387 6.24 1.05 -3.74
N GLY A 388 7.41 0.46 -3.43
CA GLY A 388 7.56 -0.55 -2.39
C GLY A 388 7.18 -0.02 -1.01
N VAL A 389 7.61 1.19 -0.65
CA VAL A 389 7.23 1.87 0.59
C VAL A 389 5.73 2.15 0.62
N LYS A 390 5.14 2.62 -0.47
CA LYS A 390 3.69 2.86 -0.59
C LYS A 390 2.86 1.57 -0.44
N GLN A 391 3.36 0.47 -1.00
CA GLN A 391 2.73 -0.85 -0.86
C GLN A 391 2.79 -1.32 0.60
N TYR A 392 3.96 -1.26 1.23
CA TYR A 392 4.16 -1.65 2.62
C TYR A 392 3.35 -0.77 3.58
N GLY A 393 3.34 0.55 3.36
CA GLY A 393 2.58 1.52 4.16
C GLY A 393 1.06 1.47 3.95
N GLY A 394 0.53 0.56 3.11
CA GLY A 394 -0.90 0.41 2.87
C GLY A 394 -1.53 1.52 2.01
N GLN A 395 -0.74 2.43 1.43
CA GLN A 395 -1.26 3.53 0.62
C GLN A 395 -1.99 3.03 -0.64
N ILE A 396 -1.51 1.93 -1.22
CA ILE A 396 -2.14 1.29 -2.39
C ILE A 396 -3.51 0.71 -2.01
N ASP A 397 -3.60 0.08 -0.83
CA ASP A 397 -4.88 -0.44 -0.34
C ASP A 397 -5.84 0.70 0.01
N ALA A 398 -5.33 1.83 0.55
CA ALA A 398 -6.14 3.03 0.75
C ALA A 398 -6.73 3.59 -0.55
N LEU A 399 -6.00 3.59 -1.66
CA LEU A 399 -6.56 3.99 -2.96
C LEU A 399 -7.71 3.07 -3.40
N LYS A 400 -7.58 1.77 -3.16
CA LYS A 400 -8.64 0.80 -3.49
C LYS A 400 -9.92 1.03 -2.68
N THR A 401 -9.81 1.40 -1.39
CA THR A 401 -11.02 1.69 -0.58
C THR A 401 -11.82 2.87 -1.11
N PHE A 402 -11.17 3.84 -1.76
CA PHE A 402 -11.86 4.93 -2.47
C PHE A 402 -12.42 4.54 -3.84
N GLY A 403 -12.34 3.27 -4.24
CA GLY A 403 -12.77 2.79 -5.56
C GLY A 403 -11.87 3.28 -6.70
N ILE A 404 -10.64 3.67 -6.38
CA ILE A 404 -9.69 4.20 -7.35
C ILE A 404 -8.87 3.06 -7.94
N ARG A 405 -8.82 3.00 -9.27
CA ARG A 405 -7.88 2.10 -9.95
C ARG A 405 -6.45 2.54 -9.61
N THR A 406 -5.68 1.67 -8.97
CA THR A 406 -4.29 1.95 -8.58
C THR A 406 -3.44 2.54 -9.71
N PRO A 407 -3.50 2.03 -10.98
CA PRO A 407 -2.75 2.59 -12.09
C PRO A 407 -3.00 4.08 -12.34
N ALA A 408 -4.20 4.58 -12.06
CA ALA A 408 -4.57 5.97 -12.37
C ALA A 408 -3.73 7.03 -11.62
N TYR A 409 -3.33 6.74 -10.38
CA TYR A 409 -2.54 7.67 -9.54
C TYR A 409 -1.11 7.21 -9.26
N LEU A 410 -0.73 6.02 -9.72
CA LEU A 410 0.65 5.52 -9.64
C LEU A 410 1.26 5.33 -11.02
N LEU A 411 0.78 4.38 -11.82
CA LEU A 411 1.42 4.02 -13.08
C LEU A 411 1.40 5.17 -14.10
N VAL A 412 0.24 5.82 -14.29
CA VAL A 412 0.10 6.93 -15.25
C VAL A 412 1.02 8.11 -14.90
N PRO A 413 1.06 8.62 -13.65
CA PRO A 413 2.01 9.66 -13.26
C PRO A 413 3.47 9.24 -13.37
N ILE A 414 3.83 7.98 -13.04
CA ILE A 414 5.19 7.46 -13.17
C ILE A 414 5.62 7.48 -14.65
N LEU A 415 4.79 6.91 -15.55
CA LEU A 415 5.08 6.91 -16.99
C LEU A 415 5.17 8.32 -17.55
N GLY A 416 4.26 9.20 -17.14
CA GLY A 416 4.30 10.62 -17.52
C GLY A 416 5.59 11.32 -17.04
N ALA A 417 6.04 11.04 -15.82
CA ALA A 417 7.26 11.60 -15.28
C ALA A 417 8.51 11.10 -16.03
N PHE A 418 8.58 9.82 -16.38
CA PHE A 418 9.66 9.31 -17.23
C PHE A 418 9.64 9.92 -18.61
N LEU A 419 8.47 10.03 -19.25
CA LEU A 419 8.33 10.60 -20.57
C LEU A 419 8.80 12.06 -20.63
N ILE A 420 8.58 12.83 -19.58
CA ILE A 420 8.99 14.23 -19.49
C ILE A 420 10.46 14.36 -19.06
N ALA A 421 10.89 13.61 -18.02
CA ALA A 421 12.21 13.78 -17.45
C ALA A 421 13.34 13.15 -18.28
N THR A 422 13.09 12.00 -18.94
CA THR A 422 14.15 11.28 -19.67
C THR A 422 14.81 12.13 -20.77
N PRO A 423 14.09 12.82 -21.68
CA PRO A 423 14.73 13.65 -22.70
C PRO A 423 15.57 14.79 -22.11
N ILE A 424 15.11 15.37 -20.98
CA ILE A 424 15.80 16.46 -20.31
C ILE A 424 17.11 15.94 -19.65
N LEU A 425 17.03 14.77 -19.03
CA LEU A 425 18.19 14.14 -18.38
C LEU A 425 19.21 13.65 -19.41
N GLU A 426 18.78 13.09 -20.55
CA GLU A 426 19.65 12.70 -21.66
C GLU A 426 20.39 13.92 -22.25
N TRP A 427 19.67 15.02 -22.44
CA TRP A 427 20.28 16.26 -22.90
C TRP A 427 21.30 16.80 -21.89
N LEU A 428 21.00 16.72 -20.59
CA LEU A 428 21.90 17.16 -19.53
C LEU A 428 23.18 16.32 -19.48
N ILE A 429 23.09 15.01 -19.66
CA ILE A 429 24.26 14.11 -19.74
C ILE A 429 25.09 14.46 -20.97
N GLY A 430 24.46 14.61 -22.14
CA GLY A 430 25.15 14.96 -23.37
C GLY A 430 25.82 16.34 -23.36
N LEU A 431 25.46 17.24 -22.43
CA LEU A 431 26.21 18.50 -22.19
C LEU A 431 27.41 18.31 -21.28
N ALA A 432 27.42 17.25 -20.45
CA ALA A 432 28.46 16.97 -19.49
C ALA A 432 29.62 16.14 -20.08
N ASP A 433 29.33 15.37 -21.15
CA ASP A 433 30.31 14.60 -21.95
C ASP A 433 31.06 15.50 -22.96
#